data_919332b94b98155cf7370ec905f148b6
#
_entry.id   919332b94b98155cf7370ec905f148b6
#
_cell.length_a   1.000
_cell.length_b   1.000
_cell.length_c   1.000
_cell.angle_alpha   90.00
_cell.angle_beta   90.00
_cell.angle_gamma   90.00
#
_symmetry.space_group_name_H-M   'P 1'
#
loop_
_entity.id
_entity.type
_entity.pdbx_description
1 polymer ?
#
loop_
_entity_poly.entity_id
_entity_poly.type
_entity_poly.pdbx_seq_one_letter_code
_entity_poly.pdbx_strand_id
1 'polypeptide(L)'
;MTEVVNENQAYQEYDYLYTKGNRIGQCYGLEAVGFFDSQLEINNSVPQSFSTLRPGDVKYKDQNADNVIDAKDKVKMFGSTLPRFYFGFSLEMGYKGFEVLADFQGICGITVNLLDSPLYKPLVNNGNISATLLENETLWSPEGGRQATLPRLTTQANANNYQASSLWYRDGSFLKLRNLVLSYTFPKSMLKFADMKLFLQGCNLFSLDNIGFADPEQLEAAYPSVRTFLAGIKFNF
;
A
#
# COMPACT_ATOMS: atom_id res chain seq x y z
N MET A 1 -8.86 8.58 21.66
CA MET A 1 -9.10 7.16 22.05
C MET A 1 -8.34 6.30 21.06
N THR A 2 -7.38 5.51 21.52
CA THR A 2 -6.45 4.77 20.66
C THR A 2 -6.72 3.27 20.66
N GLU A 3 -7.61 2.80 21.53
CA GLU A 3 -7.90 1.39 21.74
C GLU A 3 -9.40 1.10 21.69
N VAL A 4 -9.74 -0.11 21.32
CA VAL A 4 -11.11 -0.62 21.31
C VAL A 4 -11.53 -0.93 22.76
N VAL A 5 -12.62 -0.31 23.21
CA VAL A 5 -13.15 -0.47 24.59
C VAL A 5 -14.19 -1.57 24.67
N ASN A 6 -15.03 -1.69 23.62
CA ASN A 6 -16.10 -2.69 23.54
C ASN A 6 -15.86 -3.62 22.35
N GLU A 7 -16.27 -4.86 22.48
CA GLU A 7 -16.09 -5.91 21.50
C GLU A 7 -17.42 -6.45 20.97
N ASN A 8 -17.40 -6.89 19.71
CA ASN A 8 -18.54 -7.59 19.13
C ASN A 8 -18.61 -9.01 19.71
N GLN A 9 -19.75 -9.41 20.24
CA GLN A 9 -19.97 -10.72 20.84
C GLN A 9 -19.71 -11.90 19.88
N ALA A 10 -19.80 -11.70 18.57
CA ALA A 10 -19.52 -12.72 17.57
C ALA A 10 -18.06 -13.22 17.57
N TYR A 11 -17.13 -12.48 18.18
CA TYR A 11 -15.70 -12.81 18.23
C TYR A 11 -15.24 -13.33 19.61
N GLN A 12 -16.15 -13.58 20.53
CA GLN A 12 -15.80 -14.01 21.89
C GLN A 12 -15.41 -15.49 22.00
N GLU A 13 -15.55 -16.26 20.93
CA GLU A 13 -15.27 -17.70 20.92
C GLU A 13 -13.75 -18.00 20.98
N TYR A 14 -12.92 -17.13 20.36
CA TYR A 14 -11.46 -17.31 20.27
C TYR A 14 -10.68 -16.06 20.68
N ASP A 15 -9.73 -16.21 21.59
CA ASP A 15 -8.95 -15.09 22.14
C ASP A 15 -8.18 -14.29 21.06
N TYR A 16 -7.72 -14.96 20.01
CA TYR A 16 -6.98 -14.32 18.93
C TYR A 16 -7.84 -13.45 18.02
N LEU A 17 -9.18 -13.59 18.10
CA LEU A 17 -10.13 -12.73 17.38
C LEU A 17 -10.52 -11.48 18.18
N TYR A 18 -10.13 -11.39 19.45
CA TYR A 18 -10.53 -10.26 20.29
C TYR A 18 -9.99 -8.93 19.75
N THR A 19 -10.89 -7.97 19.63
CA THR A 19 -10.56 -6.60 19.21
C THR A 19 -10.33 -5.68 20.39
N LYS A 20 -10.93 -6.01 21.55
CA LYS A 20 -10.80 -5.23 22.78
C LYS A 20 -9.34 -5.15 23.24
N GLY A 21 -8.90 -3.93 23.59
CA GLY A 21 -7.52 -3.66 23.97
C GLY A 21 -6.55 -3.53 22.77
N ASN A 22 -7.02 -3.80 21.56
CA ASN A 22 -6.24 -3.55 20.35
C ASN A 22 -6.48 -2.13 19.82
N ARG A 23 -5.58 -1.68 18.95
CA ARG A 23 -5.72 -0.36 18.32
C ARG A 23 -6.99 -0.28 17.48
N ILE A 24 -7.59 0.91 17.45
CA ILE A 24 -8.66 1.22 16.49
C ILE A 24 -8.08 1.03 15.08
N GLY A 25 -8.85 0.35 14.21
CA GLY A 25 -8.41 0.02 12.85
C GLY A 25 -7.36 -1.11 12.77
N GLN A 26 -7.15 -1.88 13.86
CA GLN A 26 -6.28 -3.06 13.82
C GLN A 26 -6.71 -3.99 12.69
N CYS A 27 -5.76 -4.39 11.85
CA CYS A 27 -6.00 -5.32 10.75
C CYS A 27 -6.11 -6.75 11.27
N TYR A 28 -7.11 -7.48 10.76
CA TYR A 28 -7.30 -8.92 10.97
C TYR A 28 -7.44 -9.60 9.61
N GLY A 29 -6.88 -10.77 9.47
CA GLY A 29 -6.91 -11.53 8.22
C GLY A 29 -6.42 -12.95 8.37
N LEU A 30 -6.49 -13.71 7.30
CA LEU A 30 -5.98 -15.07 7.24
C LEU A 30 -4.46 -15.09 7.07
N GLU A 31 -3.79 -16.05 7.68
CA GLU A 31 -2.37 -16.28 7.45
C GLU A 31 -2.19 -17.10 6.16
N ALA A 32 -1.70 -16.47 5.09
CA ALA A 32 -1.37 -17.14 3.84
C ALA A 32 -0.03 -17.86 4.00
N VAL A 33 -0.02 -19.17 3.69
CA VAL A 33 1.17 -20.04 3.81
C VAL A 33 1.76 -20.41 2.45
N GLY A 34 1.18 -19.93 1.36
CA GLY A 34 1.64 -20.15 0.00
C GLY A 34 0.49 -20.38 -0.99
N PHE A 35 0.80 -21.05 -2.09
CA PHE A 35 -0.17 -21.44 -3.10
C PHE A 35 -0.21 -22.96 -3.21
N PHE A 36 -1.36 -23.50 -3.61
CA PHE A 36 -1.47 -24.92 -3.90
C PHE A 36 -0.74 -25.28 -5.20
N ASP A 37 0.17 -26.25 -5.12
CA ASP A 37 0.93 -26.69 -6.30
C ASP A 37 0.14 -27.68 -7.18
N SER A 38 -0.75 -28.47 -6.60
CA SER A 38 -1.47 -29.52 -7.31
C SER A 38 -2.85 -29.84 -6.74
N GLN A 39 -3.69 -30.51 -7.56
CA GLN A 39 -4.98 -31.00 -7.08
C GLN A 39 -4.83 -32.08 -5.99
N LEU A 40 -3.74 -32.86 -6.01
CA LEU A 40 -3.47 -33.86 -4.98
C LEU A 40 -3.20 -33.18 -3.62
N GLU A 41 -2.48 -32.08 -3.62
CA GLU A 41 -2.25 -31.28 -2.41
C GLU A 41 -3.57 -30.72 -1.86
N ILE A 42 -4.42 -30.17 -2.73
CA ILE A 42 -5.74 -29.65 -2.33
C ILE A 42 -6.57 -30.75 -1.66
N ASN A 43 -6.62 -31.94 -2.27
CA ASN A 43 -7.42 -33.05 -1.78
C ASN A 43 -6.93 -33.59 -0.40
N ASN A 44 -5.64 -33.40 -0.09
CA ASN A 44 -5.02 -33.83 1.16
C ASN A 44 -4.89 -32.69 2.20
N SER A 45 -5.31 -31.47 1.84
CA SER A 45 -5.26 -30.31 2.72
C SER A 45 -6.59 -30.10 3.45
N VAL A 46 -6.54 -29.31 4.51
CA VAL A 46 -7.74 -28.81 5.19
C VAL A 46 -8.60 -28.03 4.20
N PRO A 47 -9.91 -28.31 4.08
CA PRO A 47 -10.79 -27.62 3.17
C PRO A 47 -10.94 -26.14 3.54
N GLN A 48 -10.93 -25.28 2.53
CA GLN A 48 -11.18 -23.84 2.67
C GLN A 48 -12.59 -23.52 2.17
N SER A 49 -13.39 -22.85 3.00
CA SER A 49 -14.84 -22.66 2.79
C SER A 49 -15.21 -21.54 1.81
N PHE A 50 -14.23 -20.77 1.29
CA PHE A 50 -14.49 -19.53 0.57
C PHE A 50 -14.92 -19.72 -0.88
N SER A 51 -14.31 -20.67 -1.60
CA SER A 51 -14.67 -21.06 -2.97
C SER A 51 -14.03 -22.39 -3.35
N THR A 52 -14.43 -22.95 -4.52
CA THR A 52 -13.79 -24.15 -5.06
C THR A 52 -12.33 -23.89 -5.39
N LEU A 53 -11.45 -24.69 -4.82
CA LEU A 53 -10.01 -24.57 -4.97
C LEU A 53 -9.48 -25.21 -6.26
N ARG A 54 -8.42 -24.63 -6.79
CA ARG A 54 -7.62 -25.15 -7.91
C ARG A 54 -6.14 -24.89 -7.65
N PRO A 55 -5.22 -25.62 -8.30
CA PRO A 55 -3.79 -25.31 -8.24
C PRO A 55 -3.52 -23.84 -8.56
N GLY A 56 -2.67 -23.20 -7.76
CA GLY A 56 -2.38 -21.77 -7.81
C GLY A 56 -3.27 -20.88 -6.95
N ASP A 57 -4.26 -21.44 -6.27
CA ASP A 57 -5.04 -20.69 -5.29
C ASP A 57 -4.29 -20.56 -3.97
N VAL A 58 -4.62 -19.51 -3.21
CA VAL A 58 -3.98 -19.22 -1.93
C VAL A 58 -4.32 -20.30 -0.92
N LYS A 59 -3.29 -20.80 -0.25
CA LYS A 59 -3.39 -21.73 0.87
C LYS A 59 -3.30 -20.96 2.18
N TYR A 60 -4.29 -21.14 3.06
CA TYR A 60 -4.34 -20.52 4.37
C TYR A 60 -4.07 -21.53 5.47
N LYS A 61 -3.71 -21.02 6.64
CA LYS A 61 -3.48 -21.80 7.85
C LYS A 61 -4.79 -21.95 8.61
N ASP A 62 -5.07 -23.18 9.03
CA ASP A 62 -6.08 -23.48 10.03
C ASP A 62 -5.55 -23.05 11.41
N GLN A 63 -6.13 -22.01 11.98
CA GLN A 63 -5.64 -21.38 13.19
C GLN A 63 -6.23 -22.00 14.45
N ASN A 64 -7.48 -22.46 14.39
CA ASN A 64 -8.21 -23.05 15.50
C ASN A 64 -8.16 -24.58 15.54
N ALA A 65 -7.58 -25.21 14.50
CA ALA A 65 -7.45 -26.65 14.32
C ALA A 65 -8.81 -27.41 14.31
N ASP A 66 -9.85 -26.75 13.77
CA ASP A 66 -11.17 -27.38 13.62
C ASP A 66 -11.31 -28.18 12.31
N ASN A 67 -10.25 -28.24 11.50
CA ASN A 67 -10.16 -28.88 10.19
C ASN A 67 -11.06 -28.24 9.11
N VAL A 68 -11.37 -26.95 9.25
CA VAL A 68 -12.03 -26.14 8.22
C VAL A 68 -11.44 -24.74 8.26
N ILE A 69 -10.97 -24.24 7.14
CA ILE A 69 -10.47 -22.86 7.07
C ILE A 69 -11.62 -21.93 6.68
N ASP A 70 -11.99 -21.04 7.60
CA ASP A 70 -13.09 -20.08 7.45
C ASP A 70 -12.78 -18.71 8.09
N ALA A 71 -13.81 -17.93 8.37
CA ALA A 71 -13.66 -16.62 8.97
C ALA A 71 -13.14 -16.66 10.43
N LYS A 72 -13.22 -17.80 11.10
CA LYS A 72 -12.74 -18.00 12.47
C LYS A 72 -11.21 -18.14 12.54
N ASP A 73 -10.55 -18.41 11.41
CA ASP A 73 -9.09 -18.50 11.31
C ASP A 73 -8.39 -17.16 11.11
N LYS A 74 -9.14 -16.05 11.10
CA LYS A 74 -8.54 -14.72 11.02
C LYS A 74 -7.78 -14.42 12.31
N VAL A 75 -6.57 -13.93 12.15
CA VAL A 75 -5.71 -13.51 13.27
C VAL A 75 -5.37 -12.03 13.16
N LYS A 76 -4.90 -11.47 14.25
CA LYS A 76 -4.36 -10.12 14.28
C LYS A 76 -3.16 -10.02 13.34
N MET A 77 -3.28 -9.17 12.34
CA MET A 77 -2.23 -8.88 11.38
C MET A 77 -1.32 -7.75 11.85
N PHE A 78 -0.24 -7.56 11.12
CA PHE A 78 0.65 -6.44 11.31
C PHE A 78 -0.10 -5.11 11.12
N GLY A 79 0.02 -4.22 12.10
CA GLY A 79 -0.39 -2.83 12.01
C GLY A 79 -1.89 -2.56 12.06
N SER A 80 -2.25 -1.38 11.61
CA SER A 80 -3.59 -0.80 11.65
C SER A 80 -3.84 0.02 10.38
N THR A 81 -5.08 0.15 9.97
CA THR A 81 -5.49 1.05 8.87
C THR A 81 -5.34 2.54 9.20
N LEU A 82 -5.10 2.86 10.47
CA LEU A 82 -4.85 4.22 10.90
C LEU A 82 -3.35 4.45 11.12
N PRO A 83 -2.77 5.51 10.56
CA PRO A 83 -1.36 5.81 10.75
C PRO A 83 -1.03 6.04 12.23
N ARG A 84 0.18 5.66 12.63
CA ARG A 84 0.67 5.95 13.98
C ARG A 84 1.21 7.36 14.09
N PHE A 85 1.92 7.82 13.06
CA PHE A 85 2.52 9.14 13.01
C PHE A 85 2.28 9.79 11.66
N TYR A 86 1.95 11.09 11.72
CA TYR A 86 2.03 12.01 10.60
C TYR A 86 3.18 12.96 10.90
N PHE A 87 4.04 13.19 9.92
CA PHE A 87 5.15 14.12 10.09
C PHE A 87 5.40 14.90 8.81
N GLY A 88 5.95 16.09 8.96
CA GLY A 88 6.44 16.93 7.89
C GLY A 88 7.59 17.76 8.38
N PHE A 89 8.54 18.03 7.51
CA PHE A 89 9.64 18.91 7.78
C PHE A 89 10.09 19.62 6.50
N SER A 90 10.65 20.82 6.66
CA SER A 90 11.21 21.61 5.58
C SER A 90 12.68 21.80 5.80
N LEU A 91 13.46 21.74 4.74
CA LEU A 91 14.87 22.09 4.69
C LEU A 91 15.03 23.34 3.82
N GLU A 92 15.61 24.38 4.40
CA GLU A 92 15.90 25.62 3.68
C GLU A 92 17.38 25.94 3.80
N MET A 93 18.02 26.23 2.68
CA MET A 93 19.42 26.61 2.61
C MET A 93 19.59 27.77 1.63
N GLY A 94 20.37 28.77 2.04
CA GLY A 94 20.69 29.93 1.21
C GLY A 94 22.18 30.20 1.15
N TYR A 95 22.68 30.49 -0.04
CA TYR A 95 24.08 30.90 -0.25
C TYR A 95 24.24 31.81 -1.45
N LYS A 96 24.79 33.02 -1.23
CA LYS A 96 25.11 34.00 -2.30
C LYS A 96 23.98 34.23 -3.32
N GLY A 97 22.75 34.38 -2.84
CA GLY A 97 21.58 34.63 -3.69
C GLY A 97 20.88 33.37 -4.18
N PHE A 98 21.50 32.18 -4.06
CA PHE A 98 20.83 30.90 -4.28
C PHE A 98 20.08 30.50 -3.01
N GLU A 99 18.87 29.99 -3.19
CA GLU A 99 18.06 29.40 -2.12
C GLU A 99 17.47 28.06 -2.61
N VAL A 100 17.47 27.09 -1.71
CA VAL A 100 16.85 25.77 -1.90
C VAL A 100 15.88 25.57 -0.76
N LEU A 101 14.63 25.27 -1.10
CA LEU A 101 13.60 24.85 -0.16
C LEU A 101 13.12 23.46 -0.56
N ALA A 102 13.13 22.53 0.38
CA ALA A 102 12.62 21.17 0.19
C ALA A 102 11.63 20.81 1.30
N ASP A 103 10.37 20.54 0.94
CA ASP A 103 9.31 20.17 1.85
C ASP A 103 9.04 18.66 1.76
N PHE A 104 9.14 18.00 2.89
CA PHE A 104 8.90 16.58 3.06
C PHE A 104 7.64 16.34 3.89
N GLN A 105 6.90 15.29 3.51
CA GLN A 105 5.75 14.82 4.24
C GLN A 105 5.75 13.30 4.26
N GLY A 106 5.39 12.71 5.39
CA GLY A 106 5.29 11.27 5.51
C GLY A 106 4.27 10.81 6.54
N ILE A 107 3.95 9.55 6.44
CA ILE A 107 3.19 8.82 7.45
C ILE A 107 3.91 7.52 7.77
N CYS A 108 3.77 7.06 9.02
CA CYS A 108 4.33 5.78 9.45
C CYS A 108 3.34 4.97 10.26
N GLY A 109 3.52 3.64 10.22
CA GLY A 109 2.75 2.69 11.00
C GLY A 109 1.31 2.56 10.57
N ILE A 110 1.09 2.66 9.26
CA ILE A 110 -0.18 2.34 8.60
C ILE A 110 -0.03 1.01 7.83
N THR A 111 -1.07 0.22 7.84
CA THR A 111 -1.20 -0.98 7.01
C THR A 111 -2.27 -0.75 5.97
N VAL A 112 -1.96 -1.05 4.73
CA VAL A 112 -2.88 -0.96 3.61
C VAL A 112 -3.22 -2.36 3.11
N ASN A 113 -4.43 -2.51 2.57
CA ASN A 113 -4.85 -3.73 1.90
C ASN A 113 -4.74 -3.51 0.38
N LEU A 114 -3.88 -4.26 -0.29
CA LEU A 114 -3.71 -4.15 -1.74
C LEU A 114 -4.99 -4.48 -2.52
N LEU A 115 -5.91 -5.23 -1.91
CA LEU A 115 -7.23 -5.51 -2.51
C LEU A 115 -8.12 -4.27 -2.65
N ASP A 116 -7.79 -3.17 -1.98
CA ASP A 116 -8.49 -1.89 -2.13
C ASP A 116 -8.11 -1.23 -3.48
N SER A 117 -6.97 -1.62 -4.06
CA SER A 117 -6.58 -1.18 -5.40
C SER A 117 -7.12 -2.12 -6.47
N PRO A 118 -7.78 -1.62 -7.52
CA PRO A 118 -8.25 -2.42 -8.64
C PRO A 118 -7.10 -3.10 -9.41
N LEU A 119 -5.88 -2.61 -9.30
CA LEU A 119 -4.69 -3.18 -9.96
C LEU A 119 -4.37 -4.60 -9.48
N TYR A 120 -4.67 -4.93 -8.22
CA TYR A 120 -4.39 -6.24 -7.63
C TYR A 120 -5.53 -7.26 -7.79
N LYS A 121 -6.60 -6.90 -8.47
CA LYS A 121 -7.71 -7.79 -8.82
C LYS A 121 -7.81 -7.96 -10.35
N PRO A 122 -6.77 -8.49 -11.00
CA PRO A 122 -6.78 -8.63 -12.44
C PRO A 122 -7.87 -9.62 -12.88
N LEU A 123 -8.52 -9.32 -14.01
CA LEU A 123 -9.59 -10.11 -14.64
C LEU A 123 -10.88 -10.27 -13.82
N VAL A 124 -10.96 -9.77 -12.59
CA VAL A 124 -12.19 -9.80 -11.80
C VAL A 124 -13.21 -8.86 -12.44
N ASN A 125 -14.46 -9.32 -12.55
CA ASN A 125 -15.56 -8.57 -13.18
C ASN A 125 -15.25 -8.05 -14.59
N ASN A 126 -14.62 -8.88 -15.42
CA ASN A 126 -14.17 -8.52 -16.78
C ASN A 126 -13.13 -7.37 -16.81
N GLY A 127 -12.43 -7.15 -15.72
CA GLY A 127 -11.31 -6.20 -15.67
C GLY A 127 -10.14 -6.65 -16.54
N ASN A 128 -9.24 -5.70 -16.82
CA ASN A 128 -8.00 -5.95 -17.56
C ASN A 128 -6.86 -6.21 -16.57
N ILE A 129 -5.78 -6.80 -17.08
CA ILE A 129 -4.52 -6.92 -16.36
C ILE A 129 -3.71 -5.64 -16.62
N SER A 130 -3.20 -5.01 -15.56
CA SER A 130 -2.27 -3.90 -15.69
C SER A 130 -0.89 -4.42 -16.13
N ALA A 131 -0.26 -3.76 -17.11
CA ALA A 131 1.13 -4.04 -17.50
C ALA A 131 2.08 -3.84 -16.31
N THR A 132 1.86 -2.81 -15.51
CA THR A 132 2.63 -2.52 -14.29
C THR A 132 2.57 -3.66 -13.28
N LEU A 133 1.42 -4.33 -13.12
CA LEU A 133 1.32 -5.52 -12.27
C LEU A 133 2.22 -6.64 -12.77
N LEU A 134 2.22 -6.92 -14.08
CA LEU A 134 3.01 -7.99 -14.70
C LEU A 134 4.51 -7.71 -14.66
N GLU A 135 4.92 -6.44 -14.63
CA GLU A 135 6.33 -6.04 -14.54
C GLU A 135 6.89 -6.16 -13.11
N ASN A 136 6.04 -6.02 -12.08
CA ASN A 136 6.47 -5.96 -10.69
C ASN A 136 6.13 -7.21 -9.88
N GLU A 137 5.18 -8.03 -10.32
CA GLU A 137 4.72 -9.20 -9.60
C GLU A 137 4.84 -10.46 -10.46
N THR A 138 5.11 -11.59 -9.81
CA THR A 138 5.19 -12.90 -10.47
C THR A 138 3.89 -13.67 -10.20
N LEU A 139 3.13 -13.91 -11.24
CA LEU A 139 1.90 -14.69 -11.17
C LEU A 139 2.21 -16.18 -11.06
N TRP A 140 1.39 -16.90 -10.32
CA TRP A 140 1.52 -18.33 -10.24
C TRP A 140 1.25 -19.01 -11.61
N SER A 141 2.13 -19.92 -11.99
CA SER A 141 2.00 -20.81 -13.15
C SER A 141 2.44 -22.23 -12.77
N PRO A 142 1.99 -23.28 -13.50
CA PRO A 142 2.40 -24.65 -13.20
C PRO A 142 3.91 -24.90 -13.28
N GLU A 143 4.62 -24.12 -14.10
CA GLU A 143 6.06 -24.26 -14.29
C GLU A 143 6.88 -23.46 -13.27
N GLY A 144 6.34 -22.36 -12.75
CA GLY A 144 7.05 -21.39 -11.88
C GLY A 144 6.43 -21.20 -10.50
N GLY A 145 5.49 -22.02 -10.07
CA GLY A 145 4.62 -21.80 -8.91
C GLY A 145 5.27 -21.43 -7.60
N ARG A 146 6.47 -21.96 -7.29
CA ARG A 146 7.17 -21.70 -6.02
C ARG A 146 7.78 -20.33 -5.89
N GLN A 147 7.92 -19.57 -6.98
CA GLN A 147 8.45 -18.21 -7.00
C GLN A 147 7.36 -17.15 -7.18
N ALA A 148 6.11 -17.57 -7.24
CA ALA A 148 4.99 -16.66 -7.41
C ALA A 148 4.79 -15.76 -6.20
N THR A 149 4.53 -14.50 -6.46
CA THR A 149 4.14 -13.49 -5.45
C THR A 149 2.64 -13.28 -5.41
N LEU A 150 1.94 -13.63 -6.50
CA LEU A 150 0.49 -13.53 -6.62
C LEU A 150 -0.12 -14.88 -7.05
N PRO A 151 -1.39 -15.16 -6.68
CA PRO A 151 -2.06 -16.38 -7.05
C PRO A 151 -2.32 -16.47 -8.58
N ARG A 152 -2.78 -17.62 -9.04
CA ARG A 152 -3.17 -17.80 -10.42
C ARG A 152 -4.24 -16.80 -10.86
N LEU A 153 -4.21 -16.43 -12.12
CA LEU A 153 -5.25 -15.62 -12.74
C LEU A 153 -6.51 -16.44 -13.04
N THR A 154 -7.65 -15.82 -12.93
CA THR A 154 -8.94 -16.41 -13.29
C THR A 154 -9.95 -15.33 -13.68
N THR A 155 -10.77 -15.63 -14.67
CA THR A 155 -11.93 -14.82 -15.06
C THR A 155 -13.18 -15.17 -14.24
N GLN A 156 -13.14 -16.26 -13.49
CA GLN A 156 -14.23 -16.70 -12.64
C GLN A 156 -14.11 -16.06 -11.24
N ALA A 157 -15.22 -15.89 -10.56
CA ALA A 157 -15.22 -15.45 -9.18
C ALA A 157 -14.40 -16.42 -8.32
N ASN A 158 -13.46 -15.88 -7.55
CA ASN A 158 -12.57 -16.64 -6.67
C ASN A 158 -12.48 -15.91 -5.32
N ALA A 159 -13.44 -16.17 -4.45
CA ALA A 159 -13.46 -15.55 -3.13
C ALA A 159 -12.27 -15.99 -2.26
N ASN A 160 -11.70 -17.18 -2.51
CA ASN A 160 -10.56 -17.70 -1.75
C ASN A 160 -9.32 -16.80 -1.90
N ASN A 161 -8.95 -16.46 -3.13
CA ASN A 161 -7.72 -15.70 -3.37
C ASN A 161 -7.80 -14.25 -2.90
N TYR A 162 -8.99 -13.72 -2.73
CA TYR A 162 -9.23 -12.32 -2.38
C TYR A 162 -9.75 -12.13 -0.95
N GLN A 163 -9.39 -13.03 -0.04
CA GLN A 163 -9.60 -12.83 1.40
C GLN A 163 -8.58 -11.85 1.96
N ALA A 164 -9.01 -11.01 2.91
CA ALA A 164 -8.09 -10.20 3.71
C ALA A 164 -7.08 -11.15 4.40
N SER A 165 -5.80 -11.00 4.08
CA SER A 165 -4.77 -11.96 4.51
C SER A 165 -3.38 -11.32 4.52
N SER A 166 -2.42 -12.05 5.08
CA SER A 166 -1.01 -11.65 5.07
C SER A 166 -0.44 -11.47 3.65
N LEU A 167 -1.04 -12.09 2.64
CA LEU A 167 -0.67 -11.91 1.25
C LEU A 167 -0.94 -10.47 0.76
N TRP A 168 -2.04 -9.86 1.19
CA TRP A 168 -2.53 -8.60 0.67
C TRP A 168 -2.24 -7.39 1.56
N TYR A 169 -1.92 -7.61 2.83
CA TYR A 169 -1.53 -6.52 3.72
C TYR A 169 -0.08 -6.10 3.49
N ARG A 170 0.15 -4.81 3.35
CA ARG A 170 1.47 -4.18 3.17
C ARG A 170 1.64 -3.02 4.14
N ASP A 171 2.90 -2.72 4.45
CA ASP A 171 3.24 -1.46 5.12
C ASP A 171 3.03 -0.30 4.14
N GLY A 172 2.05 0.54 4.45
CA GLY A 172 1.71 1.73 3.68
C GLY A 172 2.46 2.98 4.12
N SER A 173 3.49 2.85 4.95
CA SER A 173 4.33 3.97 5.36
C SER A 173 5.07 4.56 4.17
N PHE A 174 5.16 5.90 4.13
CA PHE A 174 5.88 6.59 3.06
C PHE A 174 6.53 7.89 3.53
N LEU A 175 7.52 8.35 2.75
CA LEU A 175 8.09 9.69 2.79
C LEU A 175 8.09 10.27 1.38
N LYS A 176 7.43 11.40 1.17
CA LYS A 176 7.35 12.11 -0.12
C LYS A 176 8.07 13.45 -0.07
N LEU A 177 8.78 13.77 -1.16
CA LEU A 177 9.23 15.14 -1.43
C LEU A 177 8.09 15.88 -2.14
N ARG A 178 7.35 16.66 -1.35
CA ARG A 178 6.17 17.39 -1.81
C ARG A 178 6.50 18.56 -2.69
N ASN A 179 7.55 19.27 -2.31
CA ASN A 179 7.92 20.50 -2.97
C ASN A 179 9.43 20.68 -2.92
N LEU A 180 10.02 21.03 -4.03
CA LEU A 180 11.42 21.43 -4.14
C LEU A 180 11.46 22.73 -4.93
N VAL A 181 11.94 23.79 -4.30
CA VAL A 181 12.12 25.11 -4.93
C VAL A 181 13.60 25.42 -4.98
N LEU A 182 14.08 25.70 -6.17
CA LEU A 182 15.40 26.27 -6.41
C LEU A 182 15.19 27.70 -6.86
N SER A 183 15.81 28.66 -6.20
CA SER A 183 15.67 30.06 -6.60
C SER A 183 17.01 30.80 -6.55
N TYR A 184 17.08 31.86 -7.34
CA TYR A 184 18.21 32.77 -7.37
C TYR A 184 17.71 34.22 -7.34
N THR A 185 18.18 34.97 -6.35
CA THR A 185 17.91 36.40 -6.22
C THR A 185 19.08 37.17 -6.81
N PHE A 186 18.78 37.95 -7.82
CA PHE A 186 19.79 38.80 -8.48
C PHE A 186 20.18 39.98 -7.56
N PRO A 187 21.47 40.30 -7.51
CA PRO A 187 21.90 41.44 -6.69
C PRO A 187 21.37 42.77 -7.25
N LYS A 188 21.02 43.68 -6.40
CA LYS A 188 20.47 45.03 -6.73
C LYS A 188 21.35 45.83 -7.68
N SER A 189 22.67 45.53 -7.72
CA SER A 189 23.62 46.18 -8.62
C SER A 189 23.34 45.87 -10.10
N MET A 190 22.66 44.74 -10.42
CA MET A 190 22.31 44.37 -11.79
C MET A 190 21.03 45.03 -12.30
N LEU A 191 20.06 45.18 -11.42
CA LEU A 191 18.74 45.74 -11.78
C LEU A 191 18.45 46.91 -10.80
N LYS A 192 18.75 48.14 -11.25
CA LYS A 192 18.65 49.34 -10.42
C LYS A 192 17.23 49.72 -10.02
N PHE A 193 16.21 49.15 -10.66
CA PHE A 193 14.82 49.54 -10.51
C PHE A 193 13.91 48.52 -9.79
N ALA A 194 14.36 47.24 -9.67
CA ALA A 194 13.57 46.18 -9.03
C ALA A 194 14.48 45.04 -8.52
N ASP A 195 14.02 44.38 -7.46
CA ASP A 195 14.60 43.10 -7.06
C ASP A 195 14.00 41.98 -7.93
N MET A 196 14.85 41.20 -8.56
CA MET A 196 14.43 40.07 -9.39
C MET A 196 14.83 38.74 -8.77
N LYS A 197 13.88 37.82 -8.69
CA LYS A 197 14.10 36.44 -8.25
C LYS A 197 13.60 35.47 -9.32
N LEU A 198 14.47 34.63 -9.80
CA LEU A 198 14.14 33.48 -10.68
C LEU A 198 13.89 32.27 -9.80
N PHE A 199 12.90 31.44 -10.11
CA PHE A 199 12.68 30.19 -9.40
C PHE A 199 12.25 29.06 -10.32
N LEU A 200 12.65 27.85 -9.93
CA LEU A 200 12.19 26.58 -10.47
C LEU A 200 11.57 25.78 -9.30
N GLN A 201 10.39 25.23 -9.51
CA GLN A 201 9.69 24.44 -8.52
C GLN A 201 9.29 23.10 -9.10
N GLY A 202 9.51 22.03 -8.35
CA GLY A 202 9.01 20.70 -8.65
C GLY A 202 8.12 20.20 -7.51
N CYS A 203 6.94 19.67 -7.84
CA CYS A 203 6.02 19.10 -6.85
C CYS A 203 5.90 17.60 -7.04
N ASN A 204 5.77 16.86 -5.92
CA ASN A 204 5.62 15.40 -5.88
C ASN A 204 6.72 14.66 -6.65
N LEU A 205 7.98 15.06 -6.46
CA LEU A 205 9.10 14.58 -7.26
C LEU A 205 9.43 13.11 -7.04
N PHE A 206 9.34 12.63 -5.80
CA PHE A 206 9.52 11.22 -5.48
C PHE A 206 8.76 10.80 -4.21
N SER A 207 8.53 9.47 -4.11
CA SER A 207 8.03 8.77 -2.94
C SER A 207 9.01 7.67 -2.55
N LEU A 208 9.25 7.52 -1.27
CA LEU A 208 9.90 6.36 -0.67
C LEU A 208 8.82 5.59 0.08
N ASP A 209 8.49 4.40 -0.37
CA ASP A 209 7.44 3.55 0.19
C ASP A 209 7.70 2.07 -0.09
N ASN A 210 6.89 1.19 0.49
CA ASN A 210 7.00 -0.26 0.33
C ASN A 210 5.94 -0.84 -0.63
N ILE A 211 5.16 0.01 -1.32
CA ILE A 211 4.12 -0.43 -2.25
C ILE A 211 4.68 -0.57 -3.66
N GLY A 212 5.65 0.27 -3.99
CA GLY A 212 6.46 0.21 -5.20
C GLY A 212 5.83 0.91 -6.40
N PHE A 213 4.81 0.34 -7.03
CA PHE A 213 4.27 0.87 -8.28
C PHE A 213 2.93 1.63 -8.13
N ALA A 214 2.29 1.54 -6.98
CA ALA A 214 1.07 2.30 -6.68
C ALA A 214 1.37 3.48 -5.76
N ASP A 215 0.63 4.57 -5.90
CA ASP A 215 0.75 5.70 -4.98
C ASP A 215 0.21 5.31 -3.59
N PRO A 216 1.04 5.33 -2.52
CA PRO A 216 0.61 4.91 -1.20
C PRO A 216 -0.53 5.74 -0.60
N GLU A 217 -0.77 6.95 -1.11
CA GLU A 217 -1.87 7.80 -0.67
C GLU A 217 -3.15 7.61 -1.47
N GLN A 218 -3.06 6.96 -2.63
CA GLN A 218 -4.16 6.87 -3.59
C GLN A 218 -4.32 5.46 -4.16
N LEU A 219 -4.24 4.45 -3.29
CA LEU A 219 -4.39 3.04 -3.70
C LEU A 219 -5.71 2.75 -4.41
N GLU A 220 -6.79 3.40 -3.99
CA GLU A 220 -8.13 3.26 -4.59
C GLU A 220 -8.30 4.13 -5.86
N ALA A 221 -7.42 5.11 -6.09
CA ALA A 221 -7.57 6.05 -7.19
C ALA A 221 -7.06 5.48 -8.52
N ALA A 222 -7.75 5.85 -9.61
CA ALA A 222 -7.34 5.48 -10.96
C ALA A 222 -6.08 6.20 -11.44
N TYR A 223 -5.71 7.31 -10.81
CA TYR A 223 -4.55 8.11 -11.19
C TYR A 223 -3.63 8.38 -9.99
N PRO A 224 -2.32 8.15 -10.13
CA PRO A 224 -1.34 8.53 -9.12
C PRO A 224 -1.18 10.05 -9.05
N SER A 225 -0.59 10.55 -7.96
CA SER A 225 -0.23 11.96 -7.83
C SER A 225 0.69 12.39 -8.95
N VAL A 226 0.33 13.45 -9.67
CA VAL A 226 1.12 13.97 -10.79
C VAL A 226 2.35 14.72 -10.30
N ARG A 227 3.45 14.58 -11.03
CA ARG A 227 4.63 15.43 -10.90
C ARG A 227 4.40 16.72 -11.68
N THR A 228 4.65 17.85 -11.04
CA THR A 228 4.46 19.16 -11.66
C THR A 228 5.77 19.95 -11.59
N PHE A 229 6.12 20.61 -12.69
CA PHE A 229 7.27 21.51 -12.76
C PHE A 229 6.79 22.91 -13.15
N LEU A 230 7.27 23.91 -12.42
CA LEU A 230 6.98 25.31 -12.64
C LEU A 230 8.29 26.09 -12.74
N ALA A 231 8.29 27.11 -13.59
CA ALA A 231 9.35 28.11 -13.64
C ALA A 231 8.72 29.50 -13.60
N GLY A 232 9.34 30.42 -12.89
CA GLY A 232 8.79 31.75 -12.77
C GLY A 232 9.84 32.80 -12.43
N ILE A 233 9.45 34.06 -12.66
CA ILE A 233 10.23 35.23 -12.34
C ILE A 233 9.38 36.13 -11.45
N LYS A 234 9.94 36.59 -10.33
CA LYS A 234 9.29 37.56 -9.44
C LYS A 234 10.06 38.87 -9.45
N PHE A 235 9.34 39.96 -9.65
CA PHE A 235 9.85 41.32 -9.53
C PHE A 235 9.23 41.98 -8.31
N ASN A 236 10.06 42.68 -7.48
CA ASN A 236 9.62 43.53 -6.40
C ASN A 236 10.16 44.95 -6.72
N PHE A 237 9.23 45.87 -6.92
CA PHE A 237 9.52 47.27 -7.22
C PHE A 237 9.63 48.14 -5.98
#